data_22ba351c3da6fbfa9aeb65e3bfd275ef
#
_entry.id   22ba351c3da6fbfa9aeb65e3bfd275ef
#
_cell.length_a   1.000
_cell.length_b   1.000
_cell.length_c   1.000
_cell.angle_alpha   90.00
_cell.angle_beta   90.00
_cell.angle_gamma   90.00
#
_symmetry.space_group_name_H-M   'P 1'
#
loop_
_entity.id
_entity.type
_entity.pdbx_description
1 polymer ?
#
loop_
_entity_poly.entity_id
_entity_poly.type
_entity_poly.pdbx_seq_one_letter_code
_entity_poly.pdbx_strand_id
1 'polypeptide(L)'
;SYIGVNGGLVVGVADDPGMFSSQNEQDTRMVARAAQLPVIEPSDSAEAKEFIKIAFDLSEQFDRPFVYRTTTRLAHSQGLVELNERKEIEDKPYEKNIRKNVMMPGNAKLRHVEIEKRNLELAEAANTLPINCVEMNDTKIGVITSGIPYQYVKEALPNASVLKLGMVNPLPRKLIEDFASKVEKLYIVEELDPVIEEQVKSWGIKATGKEIFTVQGEYSANMLREAILGEKLKLDAPAAAPGRPPILCPGCPHRSVYYVLNKLKMHAAGDI
;
A
#
# COMPACT_ATOMS: atom_id res chain seq x y z
N SER A 1 12.44 -3.28 -12.24
CA SER A 1 12.18 -4.73 -12.29
C SER A 1 13.11 -5.50 -13.21
N TYR A 2 13.65 -4.92 -14.32
CA TYR A 2 14.47 -5.65 -15.33
C TYR A 2 15.77 -6.24 -14.76
N ILE A 3 16.51 -5.48 -13.97
CA ILE A 3 17.81 -5.92 -13.43
C ILE A 3 17.64 -7.06 -12.41
N GLY A 4 16.55 -7.08 -11.69
CA GLY A 4 16.37 -7.98 -10.57
C GLY A 4 17.18 -7.52 -9.36
N VAL A 5 17.44 -8.44 -8.44
CA VAL A 5 18.17 -8.21 -7.19
C VAL A 5 19.23 -9.27 -6.97
N ASN A 6 20.20 -9.05 -6.08
CA ASN A 6 21.08 -10.08 -5.55
C ASN A 6 20.76 -10.36 -4.08
N GLY A 7 20.70 -9.32 -3.26
CA GLY A 7 20.02 -9.33 -1.98
C GLY A 7 18.66 -8.70 -2.10
N GLY A 8 17.77 -8.89 -1.15
CA GLY A 8 16.43 -8.31 -1.19
C GLY A 8 16.47 -6.80 -1.31
N LEU A 9 15.59 -6.24 -2.15
CA LEU A 9 15.41 -4.80 -2.32
C LEU A 9 13.96 -4.45 -2.06
N VAL A 10 13.73 -3.64 -1.05
CA VAL A 10 12.40 -3.12 -0.70
C VAL A 10 12.42 -1.59 -0.80
N VAL A 11 11.44 -1.06 -1.50
CA VAL A 11 11.24 0.40 -1.67
C VAL A 11 10.11 0.82 -0.75
N GLY A 12 10.44 1.49 0.35
CA GLY A 12 9.45 2.06 1.25
C GLY A 12 8.81 3.31 0.64
N VAL A 13 7.48 3.35 0.65
CA VAL A 13 6.67 4.47 0.16
C VAL A 13 5.62 4.82 1.20
N ALA A 14 5.41 6.10 1.42
CA ALA A 14 4.37 6.63 2.29
C ALA A 14 3.47 7.59 1.50
N ASP A 15 2.29 7.12 1.09
CA ASP A 15 1.27 7.95 0.46
C ASP A 15 0.51 8.75 1.53
N ASP A 16 -0.01 9.91 1.16
CA ASP A 16 -0.68 10.83 2.08
C ASP A 16 -2.14 11.13 1.67
N PRO A 17 -3.08 10.16 1.85
CA PRO A 17 -4.50 10.44 1.68
C PRO A 17 -4.93 11.60 2.58
N GLY A 18 -5.58 12.61 1.99
CA GLY A 18 -5.99 13.82 2.70
C GLY A 18 -4.95 14.94 2.71
N MET A 19 -3.78 14.75 2.12
CA MET A 19 -2.72 15.79 1.98
C MET A 19 -2.40 16.50 3.30
N PHE A 20 -2.14 15.74 4.36
CA PHE A 20 -1.84 16.32 5.68
C PHE A 20 -0.52 17.10 5.68
N SER A 21 0.45 16.65 4.88
CA SER A 21 1.72 17.35 4.70
C SER A 21 2.22 17.35 3.25
N SER A 22 1.60 16.64 2.36
CA SER A 22 1.95 16.54 0.94
C SER A 22 1.27 17.61 0.10
N GLN A 23 1.86 17.92 -1.07
CA GLN A 23 1.31 18.90 -2.03
C GLN A 23 0.29 18.27 -2.99
N ASN A 24 0.13 16.96 -2.96
CA ASN A 24 -0.80 16.20 -3.79
C ASN A 24 -1.25 14.92 -3.10
N GLU A 25 -2.40 14.40 -3.51
CA GLU A 25 -2.79 13.01 -3.26
C GLU A 25 -2.33 12.17 -4.45
N GLN A 26 -1.37 11.28 -4.23
CA GLN A 26 -0.97 10.34 -5.27
C GLN A 26 -1.11 8.91 -4.76
N ASP A 27 -1.40 8.00 -5.67
CA ASP A 27 -1.47 6.59 -5.39
C ASP A 27 -0.26 5.88 -6.02
N THR A 28 0.72 5.55 -5.18
CA THR A 28 1.94 4.88 -5.65
C THR A 28 1.67 3.47 -6.18
N ARG A 29 0.53 2.85 -5.85
CA ARG A 29 0.14 1.54 -6.40
C ARG A 29 0.01 1.60 -7.93
N MET A 30 -0.49 2.69 -8.49
CA MET A 30 -0.55 2.90 -9.95
C MET A 30 0.83 2.99 -10.57
N VAL A 31 1.75 3.72 -9.94
CA VAL A 31 3.16 3.83 -10.39
C VAL A 31 3.86 2.48 -10.32
N ALA A 32 3.69 1.76 -9.22
CA ALA A 32 4.27 0.43 -9.04
C ALA A 32 3.74 -0.57 -10.09
N ARG A 33 2.44 -0.55 -10.38
CA ARG A 33 1.82 -1.36 -11.42
C ARG A 33 2.40 -1.05 -12.80
N ALA A 34 2.54 0.24 -13.16
CA ALA A 34 3.15 0.66 -14.42
C ALA A 34 4.63 0.24 -14.51
N ALA A 35 5.36 0.25 -13.40
CA ALA A 35 6.73 -0.22 -13.30
C ALA A 35 6.85 -1.75 -13.18
N GLN A 36 5.75 -2.47 -13.16
CA GLN A 36 5.68 -3.93 -12.92
C GLN A 36 6.37 -4.33 -11.61
N LEU A 37 6.12 -3.59 -10.55
CA LEU A 37 6.64 -3.87 -9.21
C LEU A 37 5.54 -4.42 -8.31
N PRO A 38 5.81 -5.48 -7.55
CA PRO A 38 4.90 -5.97 -6.52
C PRO A 38 4.72 -4.94 -5.41
N VAL A 39 3.51 -4.91 -4.84
CA VAL A 39 3.16 -4.00 -3.74
C VAL A 39 2.61 -4.78 -2.56
N ILE A 40 3.18 -4.51 -1.38
CA ILE A 40 2.73 -5.04 -0.09
C ILE A 40 2.24 -3.87 0.77
N GLU A 41 1.07 -4.04 1.40
CA GLU A 41 0.44 -3.06 2.27
C GLU A 41 0.09 -3.66 3.62
N PRO A 42 0.73 -3.25 4.73
CA PRO A 42 0.33 -3.62 6.08
C PRO A 42 -0.86 -2.79 6.57
N SER A 43 -1.66 -3.35 7.47
CA SER A 43 -2.84 -2.70 8.04
C SER A 43 -2.64 -2.15 9.46
N ASP A 44 -1.56 -2.53 10.13
CA ASP A 44 -1.21 -2.08 11.48
C ASP A 44 0.31 -2.19 11.75
N SER A 45 0.71 -1.79 12.97
CA SER A 45 2.14 -1.79 13.36
C SER A 45 2.75 -3.19 13.43
N ALA A 46 1.98 -4.22 13.78
CA ALA A 46 2.47 -5.59 13.87
C ALA A 46 2.72 -6.13 12.46
N GLU A 47 1.76 -5.96 11.55
CA GLU A 47 1.95 -6.30 10.14
C GLU A 47 3.06 -5.47 9.50
N ALA A 48 3.18 -4.18 9.86
CA ALA A 48 4.25 -3.34 9.34
C ALA A 48 5.62 -3.95 9.62
N LYS A 49 5.83 -4.47 10.83
CA LYS A 49 7.07 -5.15 11.19
C LYS A 49 7.26 -6.50 10.49
N GLU A 50 6.20 -7.30 10.36
CA GLU A 50 6.33 -8.65 9.79
C GLU A 50 6.36 -8.61 8.25
N PHE A 51 5.55 -7.77 7.62
CA PHE A 51 5.47 -7.71 6.16
C PHE A 51 6.75 -7.16 5.52
N ILE A 52 7.50 -6.28 6.22
CA ILE A 52 8.80 -5.82 5.69
C ILE A 52 9.81 -6.98 5.57
N LYS A 53 9.80 -7.92 6.52
CA LYS A 53 10.65 -9.11 6.46
C LYS A 53 10.24 -10.01 5.29
N ILE A 54 8.93 -10.27 5.18
CA ILE A 54 8.36 -11.05 4.08
C ILE A 54 8.68 -10.39 2.73
N ALA A 55 8.62 -9.06 2.64
CA ALA A 55 8.96 -8.33 1.43
C ALA A 55 10.42 -8.56 0.98
N PHE A 56 11.38 -8.63 1.92
CA PHE A 56 12.76 -8.97 1.62
C PHE A 56 12.90 -10.42 1.14
N ASP A 57 12.26 -11.37 1.82
CA ASP A 57 12.29 -12.79 1.45
C ASP A 57 11.68 -13.00 0.05
N LEU A 58 10.54 -12.41 -0.23
CA LEU A 58 9.89 -12.46 -1.55
C LEU A 58 10.70 -11.74 -2.63
N SER A 59 11.36 -10.63 -2.29
CA SER A 59 12.23 -9.92 -3.22
C SER A 59 13.37 -10.81 -3.71
N GLU A 60 14.00 -11.56 -2.82
CA GLU A 60 15.06 -12.52 -3.18
C GLU A 60 14.50 -13.73 -3.95
N GLN A 61 13.37 -14.27 -3.48
CA GLN A 61 12.74 -15.43 -4.11
C GLN A 61 12.32 -15.16 -5.56
N PHE A 62 11.75 -13.99 -5.84
CA PHE A 62 11.26 -13.63 -7.17
C PHE A 62 12.24 -12.77 -7.97
N ASP A 63 13.46 -12.52 -7.45
CA ASP A 63 14.51 -11.73 -8.09
C ASP A 63 14.00 -10.39 -8.62
N ARG A 64 13.32 -9.60 -7.74
CA ARG A 64 12.74 -8.30 -8.11
C ARG A 64 12.55 -7.39 -6.89
N PRO A 65 12.63 -6.06 -7.07
CA PRO A 65 12.28 -5.12 -6.02
C PRO A 65 10.79 -5.24 -5.64
N PHE A 66 10.49 -5.04 -4.35
CA PHE A 66 9.13 -4.93 -3.83
C PHE A 66 8.87 -3.52 -3.32
N VAL A 67 7.69 -2.99 -3.60
CA VAL A 67 7.20 -1.76 -2.99
C VAL A 67 6.50 -2.13 -1.68
N TYR A 68 6.91 -1.51 -0.61
CA TYR A 68 6.30 -1.59 0.69
C TYR A 68 5.59 -0.27 0.96
N ARG A 69 4.26 -0.28 0.82
CA ARG A 69 3.45 0.93 0.88
C ARG A 69 2.79 1.08 2.23
N THR A 70 2.95 2.25 2.82
CA THR A 70 2.23 2.71 3.99
C THR A 70 1.44 3.98 3.65
N THR A 71 0.54 4.38 4.55
CA THR A 71 -0.15 5.67 4.46
C THR A 71 0.07 6.45 5.74
N THR A 72 -0.26 7.74 5.72
CA THR A 72 -0.07 8.65 6.85
C THR A 72 -0.66 8.11 8.15
N ARG A 73 -1.88 7.57 8.11
CA ARG A 73 -2.54 7.05 9.31
C ARG A 73 -1.78 5.87 9.91
N LEU A 74 -1.32 4.95 9.07
CA LEU A 74 -0.50 3.83 9.53
C LEU A 74 0.83 4.31 10.12
N ALA A 75 1.50 5.24 9.43
CA ALA A 75 2.79 5.78 9.87
C ALA A 75 2.70 6.51 11.22
N HIS A 76 1.56 7.10 11.55
CA HIS A 76 1.29 7.77 12.82
C HIS A 76 0.61 6.87 13.86
N SER A 77 0.25 5.65 13.50
CA SER A 77 -0.35 4.70 14.44
C SER A 77 0.68 4.13 15.42
N GLN A 78 0.19 3.65 16.55
CA GLN A 78 0.99 2.93 17.53
C GLN A 78 0.28 1.62 17.87
N GLY A 79 1.05 0.55 17.99
CA GLY A 79 0.54 -0.77 18.32
C GLY A 79 1.57 -1.62 19.02
N LEU A 80 1.12 -2.73 19.59
CA LEU A 80 2.01 -3.71 20.18
C LEU A 80 2.64 -4.56 19.06
N VAL A 81 3.95 -4.77 19.17
CA VAL A 81 4.70 -5.63 18.27
C VAL A 81 5.50 -6.66 19.05
N GLU A 82 5.53 -7.89 18.58
CA GLU A 82 6.41 -8.90 19.15
C GLU A 82 7.85 -8.66 18.76
N LEU A 83 8.76 -8.76 19.70
CA LEU A 83 10.21 -8.70 19.44
C LEU A 83 10.72 -10.11 19.20
N ASN A 84 11.38 -10.29 18.07
CA ASN A 84 12.00 -11.54 17.68
C ASN A 84 13.52 -11.39 17.66
N GLU A 85 14.24 -12.49 17.79
CA GLU A 85 15.69 -12.50 17.61
C GLU A 85 16.07 -12.12 16.17
N ARG A 86 17.23 -11.45 16.06
CA ARG A 86 17.77 -11.09 14.75
C ARG A 86 18.18 -12.36 14.01
N LYS A 87 17.71 -12.51 12.77
CA LYS A 87 18.17 -13.55 11.87
C LYS A 87 19.43 -13.07 11.16
N GLU A 88 20.56 -13.70 11.44
CA GLU A 88 21.79 -13.45 10.71
C GLU A 88 21.69 -14.06 9.31
N ILE A 89 22.14 -13.30 8.32
CA ILE A 89 22.14 -13.70 6.91
C ILE A 89 23.59 -13.60 6.43
N GLU A 90 24.07 -14.63 5.76
CA GLU A 90 25.40 -14.61 5.14
C GLU A 90 25.43 -13.63 3.97
N ASP A 91 26.52 -12.87 3.88
CA ASP A 91 26.75 -11.95 2.77
C ASP A 91 26.95 -12.73 1.47
N LYS A 92 26.19 -12.38 0.45
CA LYS A 92 26.36 -12.97 -0.88
C LYS A 92 27.56 -12.29 -1.57
N PRO A 93 28.52 -13.06 -2.10
CA PRO A 93 29.65 -12.49 -2.82
C PRO A 93 29.18 -11.78 -4.09
N TYR A 94 29.89 -10.71 -4.46
CA TYR A 94 29.63 -10.04 -5.72
C TYR A 94 30.01 -10.94 -6.91
N GLU A 95 29.02 -11.23 -7.75
CA GLU A 95 29.22 -11.93 -9.02
C GLU A 95 28.95 -11.01 -10.20
N LYS A 96 29.96 -10.82 -11.05
CA LYS A 96 29.80 -10.02 -12.27
C LYS A 96 28.90 -10.75 -13.28
N ASN A 97 27.69 -10.22 -13.50
CA ASN A 97 26.76 -10.76 -14.48
C ASN A 97 26.26 -9.65 -15.41
N ILE A 98 26.96 -9.47 -16.54
CA ILE A 98 26.66 -8.41 -17.51
C ILE A 98 25.28 -8.64 -18.14
N ARG A 99 24.90 -9.89 -18.41
CA ARG A 99 23.60 -10.20 -19.05
C ARG A 99 22.43 -9.86 -18.11
N LYS A 100 22.60 -10.00 -16.81
CA LYS A 100 21.59 -9.66 -15.81
C LYS A 100 21.59 -8.16 -15.49
N ASN A 101 22.78 -7.57 -15.28
CA ASN A 101 22.89 -6.26 -14.61
C ASN A 101 23.06 -5.08 -15.57
N VAL A 102 23.35 -5.34 -16.87
CA VAL A 102 23.52 -4.28 -17.86
C VAL A 102 22.39 -4.33 -18.89
N MET A 103 21.48 -3.33 -18.81
CA MET A 103 20.27 -3.29 -19.63
C MET A 103 20.52 -2.68 -21.02
N MET A 104 21.46 -3.28 -21.77
CA MET A 104 21.52 -3.03 -23.21
C MET A 104 20.29 -3.64 -23.90
N PRO A 105 19.83 -3.11 -25.05
CA PRO A 105 18.60 -3.57 -25.70
C PRO A 105 18.52 -5.08 -25.92
N GLY A 106 19.64 -5.74 -26.27
CA GLY A 106 19.71 -7.18 -26.43
C GLY A 106 19.47 -7.95 -25.11
N ASN A 107 20.05 -7.49 -24.01
CA ASN A 107 19.83 -8.06 -22.69
C ASN A 107 18.42 -7.77 -22.19
N ALA A 108 17.94 -6.54 -22.36
CA ALA A 108 16.62 -6.13 -21.93
C ALA A 108 15.50 -6.98 -22.55
N LYS A 109 15.62 -7.34 -23.84
CA LYS A 109 14.64 -8.24 -24.49
C LYS A 109 14.52 -9.59 -23.77
N LEU A 110 15.65 -10.19 -23.40
CA LEU A 110 15.65 -11.45 -22.66
C LEU A 110 15.09 -11.29 -21.23
N ARG A 111 15.49 -10.21 -20.57
CA ARG A 111 14.97 -9.90 -19.23
C ARG A 111 13.47 -9.61 -19.21
N HIS A 112 12.92 -9.05 -20.29
CA HIS A 112 11.47 -8.85 -20.40
C HIS A 112 10.71 -10.17 -20.34
N VAL A 113 11.17 -11.19 -21.03
CA VAL A 113 10.57 -12.54 -20.97
C VAL A 113 10.57 -13.09 -19.54
N GLU A 114 11.69 -12.91 -18.82
CA GLU A 114 11.80 -13.32 -17.43
C GLU A 114 10.86 -12.54 -16.50
N ILE A 115 10.66 -11.25 -16.75
CA ILE A 115 9.72 -10.43 -15.97
C ILE A 115 8.30 -10.94 -16.13
N GLU A 116 7.85 -11.18 -17.37
CA GLU A 116 6.49 -11.66 -17.62
C GLU A 116 6.25 -13.04 -16.97
N LYS A 117 7.23 -13.94 -17.05
CA LYS A 117 7.19 -15.23 -16.36
C LYS A 117 7.04 -15.05 -14.84
N ARG A 118 7.86 -14.21 -14.24
CA ARG A 118 7.82 -13.92 -12.79
C ARG A 118 6.53 -13.23 -12.36
N ASN A 119 5.93 -12.41 -13.21
CA ASN A 119 4.62 -11.82 -12.94
C ASN A 119 3.56 -12.91 -12.76
N LEU A 120 3.55 -13.91 -13.63
CA LEU A 120 2.62 -15.04 -13.54
C LEU A 120 2.89 -15.92 -12.31
N GLU A 121 4.15 -16.24 -12.04
CA GLU A 121 4.57 -17.02 -10.89
C GLU A 121 4.18 -16.34 -9.57
N LEU A 122 4.41 -15.03 -9.46
CA LEU A 122 4.05 -14.26 -8.28
C LEU A 122 2.53 -14.11 -8.13
N ALA A 123 1.80 -13.91 -9.23
CA ALA A 123 0.33 -13.86 -9.20
C ALA A 123 -0.27 -15.19 -8.74
N GLU A 124 0.32 -16.32 -9.10
CA GLU A 124 -0.10 -17.62 -8.60
C GLU A 124 0.25 -17.79 -7.12
N ALA A 125 1.48 -17.45 -6.72
CA ALA A 125 1.93 -17.50 -5.34
C ALA A 125 1.08 -16.61 -4.41
N ALA A 126 0.65 -15.44 -4.89
CA ALA A 126 -0.17 -14.50 -4.13
C ALA A 126 -1.47 -15.14 -3.58
N ASN A 127 -2.01 -16.17 -4.25
CA ASN A 127 -3.23 -16.85 -3.79
C ASN A 127 -3.06 -17.59 -2.45
N THR A 128 -1.82 -17.90 -2.05
CA THR A 128 -1.52 -18.70 -0.85
C THR A 128 -0.59 -17.99 0.13
N LEU A 129 -0.19 -16.76 -0.18
CA LEU A 129 0.66 -15.98 0.73
C LEU A 129 -0.07 -15.67 2.04
N PRO A 130 0.56 -15.89 3.20
CA PRO A 130 -0.07 -15.71 4.52
C PRO A 130 -0.40 -14.24 4.85
N ILE A 131 0.12 -13.29 4.06
CA ILE A 131 -0.21 -11.87 4.20
C ILE A 131 -1.60 -11.51 3.69
N ASN A 132 -2.22 -12.40 2.89
CA ASN A 132 -3.62 -12.29 2.47
C ASN A 132 -4.48 -13.14 3.41
N CYS A 133 -5.44 -12.52 4.08
CA CYS A 133 -6.24 -13.17 5.11
C CYS A 133 -7.73 -13.13 4.77
N VAL A 134 -8.39 -14.29 4.88
CA VAL A 134 -9.85 -14.41 4.73
C VAL A 134 -10.47 -14.63 6.10
N GLU A 135 -11.37 -13.73 6.48
CA GLU A 135 -12.20 -13.86 7.68
C GLU A 135 -13.65 -14.04 7.26
N MET A 136 -14.15 -15.26 7.35
CA MET A 136 -15.55 -15.55 7.03
C MET A 136 -16.43 -15.42 8.28
N ASN A 137 -17.39 -14.50 8.21
CA ASN A 137 -18.42 -14.28 9.22
C ASN A 137 -19.81 -14.34 8.57
N ASP A 138 -20.61 -13.25 8.65
CA ASP A 138 -21.87 -13.16 7.91
C ASP A 138 -21.61 -13.02 6.40
N THR A 139 -22.26 -13.85 5.61
CA THR A 139 -22.09 -13.83 4.14
C THR A 139 -22.93 -12.78 3.42
N LYS A 140 -23.80 -12.06 4.12
CA LYS A 140 -24.60 -10.96 3.52
C LYS A 140 -23.74 -9.83 2.99
N ILE A 141 -22.66 -9.51 3.71
CA ILE A 141 -21.71 -8.46 3.35
C ILE A 141 -20.32 -9.05 3.33
N GLY A 142 -19.69 -9.01 2.16
CA GLY A 142 -18.26 -9.25 1.98
C GLY A 142 -17.53 -7.98 1.64
N VAL A 143 -16.34 -7.82 2.19
CA VAL A 143 -15.48 -6.66 1.94
C VAL A 143 -14.09 -7.13 1.52
N ILE A 144 -13.61 -6.63 0.39
CA ILE A 144 -12.19 -6.72 0.01
C ILE A 144 -11.54 -5.39 0.35
N THR A 145 -10.42 -5.43 1.05
CA THR A 145 -9.71 -4.24 1.51
C THR A 145 -8.20 -4.50 1.70
N SER A 146 -7.41 -3.45 1.80
CA SER A 146 -5.97 -3.50 2.08
C SER A 146 -5.55 -2.35 2.97
N GLY A 147 -4.37 -2.45 3.57
CA GLY A 147 -3.80 -1.36 4.37
C GLY A 147 -4.70 -0.93 5.53
N ILE A 148 -4.61 0.32 5.92
CA ILE A 148 -5.36 0.88 7.07
C ILE A 148 -6.88 0.83 6.93
N PRO A 149 -7.50 0.91 5.73
CA PRO A 149 -8.93 0.72 5.56
C PRO A 149 -9.49 -0.58 6.16
N TYR A 150 -8.67 -1.62 6.27
CA TYR A 150 -9.06 -2.85 6.98
C TYR A 150 -9.50 -2.57 8.42
N GLN A 151 -8.78 -1.71 9.15
CA GLN A 151 -9.14 -1.38 10.53
C GLN A 151 -10.48 -0.65 10.60
N TYR A 152 -10.76 0.24 9.64
CA TYR A 152 -12.05 0.92 9.54
C TYR A 152 -13.19 -0.04 9.23
N VAL A 153 -12.94 -1.02 8.36
CA VAL A 153 -13.93 -2.08 8.05
C VAL A 153 -14.25 -2.90 9.28
N LYS A 154 -13.23 -3.31 10.05
CA LYS A 154 -13.43 -4.10 11.27
C LYS A 154 -14.23 -3.35 12.33
N GLU A 155 -14.01 -2.05 12.46
CA GLU A 155 -14.78 -1.20 13.38
C GLU A 155 -16.20 -0.93 12.90
N ALA A 156 -16.37 -0.62 11.59
CA ALA A 156 -17.67 -0.26 11.03
C ALA A 156 -18.60 -1.47 10.86
N LEU A 157 -18.04 -2.60 10.45
CA LEU A 157 -18.76 -3.79 10.01
C LEU A 157 -18.24 -5.06 10.72
N PRO A 158 -18.38 -5.16 12.06
CA PRO A 158 -17.74 -6.23 12.84
C PRO A 158 -18.21 -7.64 12.45
N ASN A 159 -19.39 -7.77 11.84
CA ASN A 159 -19.97 -9.05 11.42
C ASN A 159 -19.75 -9.35 9.93
N ALA A 160 -19.20 -8.46 9.13
CA ALA A 160 -18.96 -8.70 7.72
C ALA A 160 -17.86 -9.76 7.52
N SER A 161 -17.95 -10.50 6.41
CA SER A 161 -16.83 -11.28 5.93
C SER A 161 -15.81 -10.39 5.26
N VAL A 162 -14.53 -10.59 5.53
CA VAL A 162 -13.46 -9.72 5.04
C VAL A 162 -12.36 -10.53 4.37
N LEU A 163 -11.99 -10.11 3.16
CA LEU A 163 -10.74 -10.49 2.54
C LEU A 163 -9.77 -9.31 2.65
N LYS A 164 -8.81 -9.46 3.56
CA LYS A 164 -7.70 -8.50 3.71
C LYS A 164 -6.57 -8.88 2.78
N LEU A 165 -6.19 -7.97 1.90
CA LEU A 165 -5.08 -8.13 0.98
C LEU A 165 -3.83 -7.46 1.57
N GLY A 166 -2.81 -8.26 1.87
CA GLY A 166 -1.47 -7.76 2.17
C GLY A 166 -0.67 -7.55 0.89
N MET A 167 -0.94 -8.33 -0.17
CA MET A 167 -0.38 -8.09 -1.50
C MET A 167 -1.45 -7.49 -2.42
N VAL A 168 -1.22 -6.27 -2.88
CA VAL A 168 -2.16 -5.52 -3.73
C VAL A 168 -1.72 -5.42 -5.20
N ASN A 169 -0.51 -5.83 -5.49
CA ASN A 169 -0.02 -6.03 -6.85
C ASN A 169 1.06 -7.13 -6.87
N PRO A 170 0.88 -8.22 -7.62
CA PRO A 170 -0.34 -8.64 -8.30
C PRO A 170 -1.43 -9.06 -7.32
N LEU A 171 -2.70 -8.91 -7.73
CA LEU A 171 -3.82 -9.38 -6.92
C LEU A 171 -3.97 -10.92 -6.96
N PRO A 172 -4.33 -11.56 -5.83
CA PRO A 172 -4.57 -13.00 -5.72
C PRO A 172 -5.93 -13.38 -6.34
N ARG A 173 -5.99 -13.48 -7.65
CA ARG A 173 -7.24 -13.60 -8.40
C ARG A 173 -8.12 -14.76 -7.93
N LYS A 174 -7.56 -15.97 -7.79
CA LYS A 174 -8.32 -17.16 -7.38
C LYS A 174 -8.90 -16.99 -5.96
N LEU A 175 -8.14 -16.41 -5.05
CA LEU A 175 -8.58 -16.13 -3.69
C LEU A 175 -9.73 -15.12 -3.69
N ILE A 176 -9.65 -14.09 -4.52
CA ILE A 176 -10.70 -13.07 -4.68
C ILE A 176 -11.96 -13.68 -5.30
N GLU A 177 -11.83 -14.48 -6.36
CA GLU A 177 -12.96 -15.18 -7.00
C GLU A 177 -13.66 -16.14 -6.02
N ASP A 178 -12.88 -16.91 -5.26
CA ASP A 178 -13.43 -17.82 -4.25
C ASP A 178 -14.15 -17.06 -3.12
N PHE A 179 -13.56 -15.99 -2.61
CA PHE A 179 -14.21 -15.15 -1.60
C PHE A 179 -15.48 -14.49 -2.11
N ALA A 180 -15.43 -13.89 -3.31
CA ALA A 180 -16.57 -13.22 -3.93
C ALA A 180 -17.76 -14.17 -4.15
N SER A 181 -17.50 -15.45 -4.45
CA SER A 181 -18.55 -16.46 -4.64
C SER A 181 -19.32 -16.82 -3.37
N LYS A 182 -18.79 -16.49 -2.20
CA LYS A 182 -19.32 -16.87 -0.88
C LYS A 182 -20.15 -15.78 -0.21
N VAL A 183 -20.24 -14.59 -0.81
CA VAL A 183 -20.94 -13.43 -0.22
C VAL A 183 -22.03 -12.90 -1.15
N GLU A 184 -23.09 -12.35 -0.55
CA GLU A 184 -24.24 -11.86 -1.32
C GLU A 184 -23.98 -10.47 -1.93
N LYS A 185 -23.37 -9.58 -1.14
CA LYS A 185 -22.97 -8.22 -1.56
C LYS A 185 -21.50 -8.03 -1.31
N LEU A 186 -20.77 -7.66 -2.35
CA LEU A 186 -19.33 -7.43 -2.28
C LEU A 186 -19.05 -5.94 -2.36
N TYR A 187 -18.28 -5.45 -1.39
CA TYR A 187 -17.74 -4.10 -1.38
C TYR A 187 -16.23 -4.13 -1.52
N ILE A 188 -15.68 -3.11 -2.19
CA ILE A 188 -14.23 -2.88 -2.24
C ILE A 188 -13.95 -1.57 -1.54
N VAL A 189 -13.20 -1.65 -0.44
CA VAL A 189 -12.87 -0.51 0.41
C VAL A 189 -11.37 -0.24 0.31
N GLU A 190 -11.02 0.78 -0.47
CA GLU A 190 -9.64 1.24 -0.67
C GLU A 190 -9.60 2.76 -0.76
N GLU A 191 -8.59 3.36 -0.16
CA GLU A 191 -8.36 4.81 -0.27
C GLU A 191 -7.74 5.15 -1.63
N LEU A 192 -7.88 6.40 -2.06
CA LEU A 192 -7.33 6.95 -3.31
C LEU A 192 -7.91 6.26 -4.57
N ASP A 193 -7.06 5.84 -5.49
CA ASP A 193 -7.47 5.30 -6.79
C ASP A 193 -8.08 3.89 -6.70
N PRO A 194 -8.99 3.53 -7.64
CA PRO A 194 -9.66 2.22 -7.66
C PRO A 194 -8.75 1.08 -8.19
N VAL A 195 -7.59 0.89 -7.58
CA VAL A 195 -6.57 -0.07 -8.06
C VAL A 195 -7.00 -1.52 -7.93
N ILE A 196 -7.63 -1.86 -6.79
CA ILE A 196 -8.18 -3.19 -6.54
C ILE A 196 -9.50 -3.34 -7.30
N GLU A 197 -10.36 -2.35 -7.19
CA GLU A 197 -11.71 -2.35 -7.77
C GLU A 197 -11.70 -2.54 -9.28
N GLU A 198 -10.89 -1.78 -10.01
CA GLU A 198 -10.78 -1.89 -11.45
C GLU A 198 -10.37 -3.29 -11.90
N GLN A 199 -9.40 -3.89 -11.22
CA GLN A 199 -8.94 -5.23 -11.54
C GLN A 199 -10.02 -6.28 -11.25
N VAL A 200 -10.66 -6.22 -10.07
CA VAL A 200 -11.72 -7.14 -9.68
C VAL A 200 -12.90 -7.06 -10.63
N LYS A 201 -13.33 -5.86 -10.98
CA LYS A 201 -14.41 -5.64 -11.96
C LYS A 201 -14.02 -6.10 -13.37
N SER A 202 -12.76 -5.95 -13.77
CA SER A 202 -12.28 -6.42 -15.08
C SER A 202 -12.38 -7.95 -15.26
N TRP A 203 -12.42 -8.70 -14.16
CA TRP A 203 -12.64 -10.15 -14.18
C TRP A 203 -14.13 -10.54 -14.21
N GLY A 204 -15.05 -9.57 -14.27
CA GLY A 204 -16.48 -9.78 -14.31
C GLY A 204 -17.13 -9.97 -12.93
N ILE A 205 -16.38 -9.75 -11.85
CA ILE A 205 -16.90 -9.81 -10.48
C ILE A 205 -17.69 -8.53 -10.19
N LYS A 206 -18.94 -8.70 -9.76
CA LYS A 206 -19.78 -7.57 -9.35
C LYS A 206 -19.38 -7.12 -7.94
N ALA A 207 -18.97 -5.88 -7.81
CA ALA A 207 -18.62 -5.27 -6.54
C ALA A 207 -19.00 -3.79 -6.55
N THR A 208 -19.24 -3.23 -5.39
CA THR A 208 -19.48 -1.79 -5.18
C THR A 208 -18.24 -1.18 -4.52
N GLY A 209 -17.76 -0.09 -5.06
CA GLY A 209 -16.57 0.60 -4.56
C GLY A 209 -16.71 2.10 -4.69
N LYS A 210 -16.01 2.72 -5.62
CA LYS A 210 -16.00 4.19 -5.82
C LYS A 210 -17.34 4.79 -6.26
N GLU A 211 -18.35 3.99 -6.54
CA GLU A 211 -19.71 4.48 -6.72
C GLU A 211 -20.29 5.09 -5.43
N ILE A 212 -19.84 4.62 -4.26
CA ILE A 212 -20.28 5.11 -2.96
C ILE A 212 -19.16 5.66 -2.08
N PHE A 213 -17.90 5.42 -2.46
CA PHE A 213 -16.73 5.91 -1.74
C PHE A 213 -16.00 7.00 -2.55
N THR A 214 -15.52 8.03 -1.85
CA THR A 214 -14.73 9.09 -2.47
C THR A 214 -13.34 8.55 -2.91
N VAL A 215 -12.77 9.20 -3.93
CA VAL A 215 -11.36 9.01 -4.30
C VAL A 215 -10.44 9.98 -3.55
N GLN A 216 -11.00 10.89 -2.78
CA GLN A 216 -10.27 11.94 -2.08
C GLN A 216 -10.27 11.70 -0.58
N GLY A 217 -9.14 11.97 0.03
CA GLY A 217 -9.02 11.97 1.47
C GLY A 217 -8.87 10.59 2.09
N GLU A 218 -8.71 10.64 3.40
CA GLU A 218 -8.62 9.48 4.26
C GLU A 218 -10.03 8.97 4.58
N TYR A 219 -10.18 7.64 4.70
CA TYR A 219 -11.43 7.04 5.12
C TYR A 219 -11.57 6.98 6.65
N SER A 220 -12.76 6.67 7.11
CA SER A 220 -13.07 6.43 8.51
C SER A 220 -14.17 5.39 8.67
N ALA A 221 -14.26 4.78 9.85
CA ALA A 221 -15.35 3.84 10.17
C ALA A 221 -16.73 4.47 10.01
N ASN A 222 -16.88 5.76 10.33
CA ASN A 222 -18.14 6.49 10.19
C ASN A 222 -18.56 6.64 8.73
N MET A 223 -17.61 6.96 7.84
CA MET A 223 -17.89 7.01 6.38
C MET A 223 -18.38 5.67 5.86
N LEU A 224 -17.79 4.58 6.32
CA LEU A 224 -18.20 3.23 5.91
C LEU A 224 -19.59 2.87 6.43
N ARG A 225 -19.92 3.22 7.69
CA ARG A 225 -21.27 3.03 8.23
C ARG A 225 -22.31 3.81 7.45
N GLU A 226 -22.03 5.06 7.13
CA GLU A 226 -22.93 5.89 6.34
C GLU A 226 -23.13 5.32 4.92
N ALA A 227 -22.05 5.00 4.23
CA ALA A 227 -22.09 4.54 2.84
C ALA A 227 -22.70 3.14 2.67
N ILE A 228 -22.41 2.19 3.58
CA ILE A 228 -22.83 0.80 3.46
C ILE A 228 -24.14 0.51 4.21
N LEU A 229 -24.29 1.07 5.42
CA LEU A 229 -25.44 0.80 6.30
C LEU A 229 -26.51 1.89 6.23
N GLY A 230 -26.21 3.06 5.62
CA GLY A 230 -27.11 4.21 5.57
C GLY A 230 -27.29 4.90 6.94
N GLU A 231 -26.37 4.67 7.88
CA GLU A 231 -26.41 5.26 9.22
C GLU A 231 -26.00 6.74 9.13
N LYS A 232 -26.90 7.65 9.52
CA LYS A 232 -26.57 9.08 9.63
C LYS A 232 -26.04 9.37 11.03
N LEU A 233 -24.74 9.55 11.14
CA LEU A 233 -24.12 9.92 12.40
C LEU A 233 -24.22 11.44 12.61
N LYS A 234 -24.78 11.85 13.74
CA LYS A 234 -24.70 13.25 14.19
C LYS A 234 -23.32 13.45 14.82
N LEU A 235 -22.42 14.04 14.07
CA LEU A 235 -21.14 14.48 14.61
C LEU A 235 -21.30 15.94 15.06
N ASP A 236 -20.90 16.23 16.28
CA ASP A 236 -20.76 17.61 16.72
C ASP A 236 -19.66 18.27 15.86
N ALA A 237 -19.96 19.47 15.34
CA ALA A 237 -18.96 20.19 14.58
C ALA A 237 -17.74 20.46 15.48
N PRO A 238 -16.52 20.10 15.05
CA PRO A 238 -15.34 20.39 15.83
C PRO A 238 -15.21 21.89 16.04
N ALA A 239 -14.83 22.31 17.24
CA ALA A 239 -14.50 23.70 17.52
C ALA A 239 -13.46 24.18 16.50
N ALA A 240 -13.68 25.34 15.91
CA ALA A 240 -12.74 25.92 14.95
C ALA A 240 -11.38 26.11 15.62
N ALA A 241 -10.43 25.27 15.27
CA ALA A 241 -9.05 25.45 15.74
C ALA A 241 -8.38 26.56 14.92
N PRO A 242 -7.59 27.44 15.53
CA PRO A 242 -6.84 28.44 14.77
C PRO A 242 -5.86 27.73 13.82
N GLY A 243 -5.85 28.17 12.57
CA GLY A 243 -4.94 27.65 11.56
C GLY A 243 -3.47 27.81 12.01
N ARG A 244 -2.70 26.76 11.91
CA ARG A 244 -1.25 26.80 12.17
C ARG A 244 -0.51 26.78 10.84
N PRO A 245 0.10 27.89 10.42
CA PRO A 245 0.95 27.85 9.23
C PRO A 245 2.16 26.94 9.48
N PRO A 246 2.66 26.24 8.45
CA PRO A 246 3.89 25.46 8.56
C PRO A 246 5.04 26.36 9.02
N ILE A 247 5.74 25.94 10.06
CA ILE A 247 6.90 26.66 10.59
C ILE A 247 8.05 25.67 10.83
N LEU A 248 9.26 26.13 10.61
CA LEU A 248 10.45 25.36 10.97
C LEU A 248 10.58 25.25 12.48
N CYS A 249 10.85 24.05 12.98
CA CYS A 249 11.04 23.78 14.39
C CYS A 249 12.11 24.67 15.02
N PRO A 250 12.02 25.01 16.32
CA PRO A 250 13.12 25.62 17.05
C PRO A 250 14.38 24.74 16.96
N GLY A 251 15.52 25.36 16.61
CA GLY A 251 16.78 24.62 16.42
C GLY A 251 16.91 23.87 15.09
N CYS A 252 15.95 23.97 14.18
CA CYS A 252 16.04 23.34 12.86
C CYS A 252 17.26 23.86 12.09
N PRO A 253 18.14 22.99 11.56
CA PRO A 253 19.34 23.39 10.83
C PRO A 253 19.01 24.15 9.52
N HIS A 254 17.87 23.88 8.93
CA HIS A 254 17.43 24.56 7.70
C HIS A 254 17.14 26.05 7.91
N ARG A 255 16.84 26.50 9.13
CA ARG A 255 16.50 27.90 9.40
C ARG A 255 17.64 28.87 9.03
N SER A 256 18.88 28.48 9.30
CA SER A 256 20.05 29.32 8.95
C SER A 256 20.21 29.47 7.44
N VAL A 257 20.04 28.41 6.69
CA VAL A 257 20.11 28.42 5.22
C VAL A 257 19.01 29.29 4.64
N TYR A 258 17.76 29.07 5.02
CA TYR A 258 16.64 29.89 4.53
C TYR A 258 16.74 31.35 4.97
N TYR A 259 17.27 31.63 6.17
CA TYR A 259 17.53 33.00 6.58
C TYR A 259 18.52 33.70 5.65
N VAL A 260 19.64 33.06 5.30
CA VAL A 260 20.64 33.61 4.39
C VAL A 260 20.07 33.82 2.99
N LEU A 261 19.35 32.82 2.44
CA LEU A 261 18.71 32.91 1.14
C LEU A 261 17.69 34.06 1.08
N ASN A 262 16.88 34.22 2.12
CA ASN A 262 15.93 35.33 2.22
C ASN A 262 16.64 36.69 2.31
N LYS A 263 17.72 36.78 3.09
CA LYS A 263 18.54 38.01 3.19
C LYS A 263 19.17 38.41 1.84
N LEU A 264 19.59 37.42 1.06
CA LEU A 264 20.15 37.63 -0.29
C LEU A 264 19.05 37.77 -1.36
N LYS A 265 17.77 37.72 -0.99
CA LYS A 265 16.61 37.76 -1.92
C LYS A 265 16.71 36.73 -3.04
N MET A 266 17.23 35.55 -2.72
CA MET A 266 17.32 34.43 -3.65
C MET A 266 16.03 33.61 -3.62
N HIS A 267 15.62 33.10 -4.78
CA HIS A 267 14.56 32.08 -4.84
C HIS A 267 15.17 30.74 -4.50
N ALA A 268 14.53 30.05 -3.57
CA ALA A 268 14.93 28.71 -3.16
C ALA A 268 13.85 27.70 -3.59
N ALA A 269 14.25 26.65 -4.30
CA ALA A 269 13.48 25.43 -4.43
C ALA A 269 13.90 24.51 -3.27
N GLY A 270 13.01 24.24 -2.36
CA GLY A 270 13.26 23.42 -1.18
C GLY A 270 12.22 22.35 -1.04
N ASP A 271 12.52 21.36 -0.21
CA ASP A 271 11.55 20.38 0.26
C ASP A 271 10.60 21.01 1.28
N ILE A 272 9.43 20.41 1.47
CA ILE A 272 8.38 20.88 2.39
C ILE A 272 8.73 20.52 3.83
#